data_63badcad4852e9c4b91ff746ffc69be9
#
_entry.id   63badcad4852e9c4b91ff746ffc69be9
#
_cell.length_a   1.000
_cell.length_b   1.000
_cell.length_c   1.000
_cell.angle_alpha   90.00
_cell.angle_beta   90.00
_cell.angle_gamma   90.00
#
_symmetry.space_group_name_H-M   'P 1'
#
loop_
_entity.id
_entity.type
_entity.pdbx_description
1 polymer ?
#
loop_
_entity_poly.entity_id
_entity_poly.type
_entity_poly.pdbx_seq_one_letter_code
_entity_poly.pdbx_strand_id
1 'polypeptide(L)'
;MTADKEKRNAAIEHLKNVIRASKKLGVGMVTTFIGRDQTKNVRENLELVKEIWPPIIKLAEVCDVKIAIENCPMLFGEEQWPGGQNLMTTPPIWREVFKILDSDNLGINYDPSHFIWQMIDYIRPLYEFKDKIFHVHYKDIKIYKDKLESCGIMAYPLEYMSPKIPGLGDVDWGKYVSALTDIGYDGCTCIEIEDKAFEDSKEKVEKSLILSKRYLEKYVI
;
A
#
# COMPACT_ATOMS: atom_id res chain seq x y z
N MET A 1 -12.83 -6.64 -3.16
CA MET A 1 -14.30 -6.37 -3.27
C MET A 1 -14.72 -6.32 -4.75
N THR A 2 -14.49 -7.36 -5.52
CA THR A 2 -14.91 -7.38 -6.95
C THR A 2 -16.44 -7.52 -7.10
N ALA A 3 -17.01 -7.10 -8.25
CA ALA A 3 -18.41 -7.30 -8.61
C ALA A 3 -18.77 -8.79 -8.75
N ASP A 4 -17.81 -9.60 -9.19
CA ASP A 4 -17.94 -11.07 -9.29
C ASP A 4 -18.07 -11.70 -7.89
N LYS A 5 -19.26 -12.21 -7.58
CA LYS A 5 -19.60 -12.75 -6.26
C LYS A 5 -18.80 -14.02 -5.93
N GLU A 6 -18.52 -14.88 -6.90
CA GLU A 6 -17.78 -16.13 -6.66
C GLU A 6 -16.32 -15.82 -6.36
N LYS A 7 -15.68 -14.98 -7.19
CA LYS A 7 -14.30 -14.51 -6.95
C LYS A 7 -14.18 -13.76 -5.62
N ARG A 8 -15.16 -12.92 -5.29
CA ARG A 8 -15.19 -12.20 -4.01
C ARG A 8 -15.24 -13.17 -2.82
N ASN A 9 -16.13 -14.15 -2.84
CA ASN A 9 -16.25 -15.15 -1.77
C ASN A 9 -14.97 -16.00 -1.64
N ALA A 10 -14.39 -16.42 -2.75
CA ALA A 10 -13.13 -17.16 -2.76
C ALA A 10 -11.99 -16.33 -2.13
N ALA A 11 -11.89 -15.05 -2.48
CA ALA A 11 -10.89 -14.13 -1.90
C ALA A 11 -11.09 -13.91 -0.39
N ILE A 12 -12.35 -13.79 0.07
CA ILE A 12 -12.67 -13.66 1.50
C ILE A 12 -12.24 -14.92 2.26
N GLU A 13 -12.58 -16.11 1.78
CA GLU A 13 -12.18 -17.35 2.44
C GLU A 13 -10.66 -17.58 2.39
N HIS A 14 -9.99 -17.20 1.30
CA HIS A 14 -8.54 -17.22 1.22
C HIS A 14 -7.93 -16.32 2.30
N LEU A 15 -8.36 -15.07 2.41
CA LEU A 15 -7.85 -14.13 3.42
C LEU A 15 -8.08 -14.65 4.85
N LYS A 16 -9.25 -15.20 5.15
CA LYS A 16 -9.52 -15.84 6.44
C LYS A 16 -8.58 -17.02 6.73
N ASN A 17 -8.25 -17.82 5.71
CA ASN A 17 -7.29 -18.90 5.86
C ASN A 17 -5.86 -18.38 6.10
N VAL A 18 -5.46 -17.30 5.44
CA VAL A 18 -4.18 -16.63 5.68
C VAL A 18 -4.10 -16.09 7.10
N ILE A 19 -5.16 -15.46 7.63
CA ILE A 19 -5.22 -15.00 9.03
C ILE A 19 -5.04 -16.19 10.00
N ARG A 20 -5.75 -17.31 9.78
CA ARG A 20 -5.59 -18.52 10.61
C ARG A 20 -4.18 -19.12 10.53
N ALA A 21 -3.59 -19.11 9.33
CA ALA A 21 -2.22 -19.59 9.12
C ALA A 21 -1.20 -18.68 9.82
N SER A 22 -1.36 -17.36 9.72
CA SER A 22 -0.54 -16.37 10.42
C SER A 22 -0.54 -16.62 11.94
N LYS A 23 -1.73 -16.82 12.53
CA LYS A 23 -1.86 -17.21 13.94
C LYS A 23 -1.05 -18.48 14.28
N LYS A 24 -1.20 -19.55 13.47
CA LYS A 24 -0.51 -20.81 13.69
C LYS A 24 1.00 -20.70 13.60
N LEU A 25 1.49 -19.83 12.73
CA LEU A 25 2.93 -19.60 12.51
C LEU A 25 3.52 -18.58 13.50
N GLY A 26 2.70 -17.93 14.32
CA GLY A 26 3.14 -16.89 15.24
C GLY A 26 3.61 -15.60 14.53
N VAL A 27 3.18 -15.36 13.29
CA VAL A 27 3.60 -14.19 12.51
C VAL A 27 2.91 -12.90 12.98
N GLY A 28 1.67 -12.98 13.45
CA GLY A 28 0.95 -11.86 14.07
C GLY A 28 0.43 -10.77 13.12
N MET A 29 0.80 -10.78 11.84
CA MET A 29 0.35 -9.78 10.88
C MET A 29 0.18 -10.36 9.47
N VAL A 30 -0.80 -9.83 8.74
CA VAL A 30 -1.06 -10.10 7.32
C VAL A 30 -1.13 -8.77 6.58
N THR A 31 -0.40 -8.63 5.48
CA THR A 31 -0.54 -7.51 4.54
C THR A 31 -1.47 -7.91 3.40
N THR A 32 -2.33 -7.00 2.96
CA THR A 32 -3.28 -7.24 1.88
C THR A 32 -3.84 -5.93 1.31
N PHE A 33 -4.76 -6.03 0.37
CA PHE A 33 -5.56 -4.92 -0.16
C PHE A 33 -7.00 -5.04 0.31
N ILE A 34 -7.67 -3.90 0.52
CA ILE A 34 -9.11 -3.93 0.87
C ILE A 34 -9.98 -4.32 -0.33
N GLY A 35 -9.43 -4.14 -1.52
CA GLY A 35 -10.11 -4.37 -2.79
C GLY A 35 -11.05 -3.23 -3.19
N ARG A 36 -11.61 -3.32 -4.38
CA ARG A 36 -12.57 -2.35 -4.94
C ARG A 36 -13.45 -3.02 -5.99
N ASP A 37 -14.72 -2.67 -6.01
CA ASP A 37 -15.59 -2.88 -7.16
C ASP A 37 -15.42 -1.67 -8.10
N GLN A 38 -14.77 -1.88 -9.23
CA GLN A 38 -14.43 -0.83 -10.19
C GLN A 38 -15.67 -0.25 -10.92
N THR A 39 -16.81 -0.95 -10.89
CA THR A 39 -18.07 -0.46 -11.45
C THR A 39 -18.77 0.53 -10.54
N LYS A 40 -18.25 0.74 -9.32
CA LYS A 40 -18.84 1.55 -8.27
C LYS A 40 -17.94 2.74 -7.92
N ASN A 41 -18.57 3.84 -7.52
CA ASN A 41 -17.86 4.99 -6.99
C ASN A 41 -17.33 4.70 -5.55
N VAL A 42 -16.57 5.64 -4.99
CA VAL A 42 -15.96 5.49 -3.65
C VAL A 42 -17.01 5.28 -2.56
N ARG A 43 -18.11 6.05 -2.58
CA ARG A 43 -19.18 5.97 -1.57
C ARG A 43 -19.85 4.59 -1.58
N GLU A 44 -20.16 4.08 -2.77
CA GLU A 44 -20.76 2.75 -2.92
C GLU A 44 -19.79 1.64 -2.49
N ASN A 45 -18.49 1.80 -2.73
CA ASN A 45 -17.48 0.87 -2.23
C ASN A 45 -17.36 0.91 -0.70
N LEU A 46 -17.52 2.08 -0.05
CA LEU A 46 -17.56 2.17 1.41
C LEU A 46 -18.76 1.42 2.01
N GLU A 47 -19.92 1.40 1.31
CA GLU A 47 -21.03 0.54 1.74
C GLU A 47 -20.69 -0.96 1.63
N LEU A 48 -19.96 -1.37 0.57
CA LEU A 48 -19.46 -2.76 0.48
C LEU A 48 -18.44 -3.08 1.59
N VAL A 49 -17.64 -2.14 2.03
CA VAL A 49 -16.75 -2.33 3.20
C VAL A 49 -17.56 -2.68 4.44
N LYS A 50 -18.66 -1.95 4.72
CA LYS A 50 -19.56 -2.22 5.86
C LYS A 50 -20.17 -3.62 5.82
N GLU A 51 -20.42 -4.14 4.64
CA GLU A 51 -21.04 -5.46 4.45
C GLU A 51 -20.01 -6.59 4.55
N ILE A 52 -18.85 -6.42 3.92
CA ILE A 52 -17.92 -7.53 3.65
C ILE A 52 -16.86 -7.68 4.74
N TRP A 53 -16.33 -6.57 5.25
CA TRP A 53 -15.13 -6.60 6.10
C TRP A 53 -15.34 -6.93 7.58
N PRO A 54 -16.47 -6.63 8.23
CA PRO A 54 -16.63 -6.88 9.65
C PRO A 54 -16.35 -8.32 10.09
N PRO A 55 -16.81 -9.39 9.39
CA PRO A 55 -16.49 -10.76 9.79
C PRO A 55 -15.01 -11.13 9.58
N ILE A 56 -14.29 -10.45 8.69
CA ILE A 56 -12.84 -10.63 8.49
C ILE A 56 -12.09 -9.98 9.66
N ILE A 57 -12.44 -8.77 10.02
CA ILE A 57 -11.87 -8.04 11.16
C ILE A 57 -12.12 -8.83 12.45
N LYS A 58 -13.34 -9.31 12.66
CA LYS A 58 -13.65 -10.13 13.83
C LYS A 58 -12.80 -11.38 13.95
N LEU A 59 -12.52 -12.05 12.83
CA LEU A 59 -11.60 -13.18 12.82
C LEU A 59 -10.17 -12.77 13.16
N ALA A 60 -9.70 -11.64 12.63
CA ALA A 60 -8.37 -11.11 12.92
C ALA A 60 -8.22 -10.80 14.42
N GLU A 61 -9.22 -10.16 15.05
CA GLU A 61 -9.26 -9.91 16.50
C GLU A 61 -9.21 -11.20 17.31
N VAL A 62 -10.05 -12.19 17.01
CA VAL A 62 -10.05 -13.50 17.68
C VAL A 62 -8.72 -14.24 17.52
N CYS A 63 -8.07 -14.07 16.38
CA CYS A 63 -6.77 -14.65 16.10
C CYS A 63 -5.59 -13.84 16.68
N ASP A 64 -5.82 -12.64 17.18
CA ASP A 64 -4.76 -11.68 17.55
C ASP A 64 -3.77 -11.45 16.39
N VAL A 65 -4.32 -11.22 15.20
CA VAL A 65 -3.56 -10.97 13.97
C VAL A 65 -3.91 -9.57 13.45
N LYS A 66 -2.92 -8.75 13.21
CA LYS A 66 -3.08 -7.45 12.57
C LYS A 66 -3.27 -7.61 11.06
N ILE A 67 -4.11 -6.76 10.47
CA ILE A 67 -4.27 -6.63 9.02
C ILE A 67 -3.75 -5.27 8.60
N ALA A 68 -2.71 -5.23 7.79
CA ALA A 68 -2.14 -4.00 7.23
C ALA A 68 -2.53 -3.85 5.76
N ILE A 69 -3.36 -2.86 5.45
CA ILE A 69 -3.82 -2.59 4.08
C ILE A 69 -2.82 -1.66 3.39
N GLU A 70 -2.31 -2.09 2.25
CA GLU A 70 -1.42 -1.25 1.46
C GLU A 70 -2.18 -0.16 0.71
N ASN A 71 -1.55 1.01 0.57
CA ASN A 71 -2.12 2.17 -0.13
C ASN A 71 -1.89 2.18 -1.65
N CYS A 72 -1.39 1.10 -2.21
CA CYS A 72 -1.25 0.94 -3.65
C CYS A 72 -2.62 0.93 -4.35
N PRO A 73 -2.88 1.75 -5.38
CA PRO A 73 -4.12 1.70 -6.16
C PRO A 73 -4.33 0.42 -6.96
N MET A 74 -3.29 -0.37 -7.21
CA MET A 74 -3.34 -1.61 -7.98
C MET A 74 -3.85 -1.39 -9.40
N LEU A 75 -3.05 -0.69 -10.20
CA LEU A 75 -3.32 -0.44 -11.62
C LEU A 75 -2.50 -1.42 -12.47
N PHE A 76 -3.17 -2.37 -13.14
CA PHE A 76 -2.55 -3.34 -14.03
C PHE A 76 -2.78 -3.06 -15.52
N GLY A 77 -3.69 -2.14 -15.84
CA GLY A 77 -4.00 -1.72 -17.20
C GLY A 77 -4.69 -0.37 -17.24
N GLU A 78 -4.66 0.28 -18.39
CA GLU A 78 -5.26 1.60 -18.61
C GLU A 78 -6.76 1.62 -18.33
N GLU A 79 -7.44 0.51 -18.58
CA GLU A 79 -8.88 0.35 -18.32
C GLU A 79 -9.25 0.44 -16.82
N GLN A 80 -8.26 0.35 -15.95
CA GLN A 80 -8.46 0.46 -14.50
C GLN A 80 -8.25 1.88 -13.97
N TRP A 81 -7.76 2.77 -14.80
CA TRP A 81 -7.62 4.18 -14.48
C TRP A 81 -8.99 4.90 -14.57
N PRO A 82 -9.35 5.82 -13.66
CA PRO A 82 -8.56 6.33 -12.53
C PRO A 82 -8.75 5.56 -11.21
N GLY A 83 -9.53 4.52 -11.14
CA GLY A 83 -9.94 3.93 -9.87
C GLY A 83 -9.02 2.87 -9.26
N GLY A 84 -8.37 2.06 -10.10
CA GLY A 84 -7.61 0.90 -9.63
C GLY A 84 -8.47 -0.19 -9.00
N GLN A 85 -7.81 -1.20 -8.43
CA GLN A 85 -8.46 -2.35 -7.79
C GLN A 85 -8.46 -2.28 -6.26
N ASN A 86 -7.89 -1.24 -5.67
CA ASN A 86 -7.83 -1.03 -4.22
C ASN A 86 -8.52 0.29 -3.83
N LEU A 87 -9.30 0.26 -2.76
CA LEU A 87 -10.04 1.43 -2.29
C LEU A 87 -9.20 2.33 -1.37
N MET A 88 -8.36 1.75 -0.49
CA MET A 88 -7.61 2.48 0.53
C MET A 88 -6.39 3.23 -0.02
N THR A 89 -6.58 4.12 -0.97
CA THR A 89 -5.49 4.80 -1.70
C THR A 89 -5.18 6.21 -1.22
N THR A 90 -6.04 6.81 -0.39
CA THR A 90 -5.90 8.21 0.04
C THR A 90 -6.32 8.40 1.50
N PRO A 91 -5.73 9.38 2.22
CA PRO A 91 -6.08 9.70 3.61
C PRO A 91 -7.58 9.95 3.86
N PRO A 92 -8.33 10.67 3.01
CA PRO A 92 -9.78 10.81 3.18
C PRO A 92 -10.53 9.48 3.21
N ILE A 93 -10.15 8.54 2.34
CA ILE A 93 -10.78 7.20 2.32
C ILE A 93 -10.38 6.40 3.58
N TRP A 94 -9.13 6.52 4.05
CA TRP A 94 -8.68 5.86 5.27
C TRP A 94 -9.51 6.27 6.49
N ARG A 95 -9.79 7.58 6.64
CA ARG A 95 -10.64 8.08 7.73
C ARG A 95 -12.01 7.40 7.73
N GLU A 96 -12.64 7.27 6.57
CA GLU A 96 -13.95 6.62 6.45
C GLU A 96 -13.87 5.12 6.73
N VAL A 97 -12.84 4.42 6.20
CA VAL A 97 -12.67 2.98 6.45
C VAL A 97 -12.41 2.70 7.93
N PHE A 98 -11.52 3.46 8.60
CA PHE A 98 -11.26 3.28 10.03
C PHE A 98 -12.47 3.64 10.90
N LYS A 99 -13.30 4.59 10.48
CA LYS A 99 -14.57 4.88 11.15
C LYS A 99 -15.60 3.75 10.99
N ILE A 100 -15.60 3.08 9.82
CA ILE A 100 -16.51 1.94 9.54
C ILE A 100 -16.05 0.68 10.27
N LEU A 101 -14.75 0.41 10.22
CA LEU A 101 -14.10 -0.79 10.76
C LEU A 101 -13.26 -0.38 12.00
N ASP A 102 -13.92 0.08 13.03
CA ASP A 102 -13.30 0.54 14.27
C ASP A 102 -12.64 -0.64 15.00
N SER A 103 -11.36 -0.90 14.69
CA SER A 103 -10.60 -2.03 15.20
C SER A 103 -9.11 -1.70 15.31
N ASP A 104 -8.48 -2.11 16.40
CA ASP A 104 -7.04 -1.99 16.61
C ASP A 104 -6.25 -3.05 15.81
N ASN A 105 -6.94 -4.03 15.23
CA ASN A 105 -6.33 -5.02 14.35
C ASN A 105 -6.29 -4.61 12.87
N LEU A 106 -6.83 -3.43 12.52
CA LEU A 106 -6.77 -2.87 11.17
C LEU A 106 -5.85 -1.66 11.12
N GLY A 107 -4.90 -1.68 10.20
CA GLY A 107 -3.95 -0.60 9.97
C GLY A 107 -3.49 -0.52 8.51
N ILE A 108 -2.39 0.16 8.32
CA ILE A 108 -1.82 0.50 7.01
C ILE A 108 -0.46 -0.18 6.84
N ASN A 109 -0.24 -0.77 5.68
CA ASN A 109 1.07 -1.00 5.10
C ASN A 109 1.39 0.22 4.24
N TYR A 110 2.28 1.07 4.73
CA TYR A 110 2.50 2.40 4.19
C TYR A 110 3.59 2.41 3.12
N ASP A 111 3.25 2.78 1.90
CA ASP A 111 4.18 2.99 0.80
C ASP A 111 4.16 4.47 0.36
N PRO A 112 5.26 5.22 0.53
CA PRO A 112 5.33 6.63 0.17
C PRO A 112 5.26 6.85 -1.34
N SER A 113 5.71 5.89 -2.16
CA SER A 113 5.79 6.03 -3.60
C SER A 113 4.42 6.24 -4.25
N HIS A 114 3.39 5.58 -3.73
CA HIS A 114 2.03 5.70 -4.24
C HIS A 114 1.38 7.06 -4.00
N PHE A 115 1.87 7.85 -3.06
CA PHE A 115 1.41 9.21 -2.85
C PHE A 115 2.07 10.22 -3.81
N ILE A 116 3.36 10.03 -4.09
CA ILE A 116 4.12 10.96 -4.94
C ILE A 116 3.48 11.12 -6.31
N TRP A 117 3.19 10.02 -7.01
CA TRP A 117 2.60 10.12 -8.35
C TRP A 117 1.14 10.56 -8.35
N GLN A 118 0.43 10.45 -7.22
CA GLN A 118 -0.90 11.02 -7.00
C GLN A 118 -0.85 12.49 -6.53
N MET A 119 0.34 13.10 -6.42
CA MET A 119 0.54 14.46 -5.89
C MET A 119 0.02 14.64 -4.46
N ILE A 120 0.03 13.58 -3.65
CA ILE A 120 -0.38 13.59 -2.25
C ILE A 120 0.89 13.73 -1.38
N ASP A 121 0.80 14.52 -0.31
CA ASP A 121 1.85 14.60 0.69
C ASP A 121 2.00 13.24 1.40
N TYR A 122 3.20 12.66 1.34
CA TYR A 122 3.50 11.36 1.95
C TYR A 122 4.13 11.46 3.34
N ILE A 123 4.28 12.66 3.89
CA ILE A 123 4.81 12.86 5.26
C ILE A 123 3.68 13.09 6.25
N ARG A 124 2.76 14.01 5.95
CA ARG A 124 1.66 14.36 6.83
C ARG A 124 0.79 13.17 7.27
N PRO A 125 0.43 12.21 6.40
CA PRO A 125 -0.37 11.06 6.81
C PRO A 125 0.31 10.16 7.84
N LEU A 126 1.64 10.12 7.90
CA LEU A 126 2.36 9.37 8.94
C LEU A 126 1.99 9.89 10.34
N TYR A 127 2.00 11.20 10.54
CA TYR A 127 1.62 11.80 11.83
C TYR A 127 0.15 11.63 12.14
N GLU A 128 -0.73 11.78 11.13
CA GLU A 128 -2.18 11.67 11.32
C GLU A 128 -2.61 10.25 11.70
N PHE A 129 -2.00 9.24 11.09
CA PHE A 129 -2.37 7.84 11.26
C PHE A 129 -1.32 7.02 12.03
N LYS A 130 -0.49 7.68 12.85
CA LYS A 130 0.65 7.04 13.54
C LYS A 130 0.30 5.71 14.21
N ASP A 131 -0.84 5.63 14.90
CA ASP A 131 -1.28 4.44 15.61
C ASP A 131 -1.86 3.33 14.68
N LYS A 132 -1.99 3.63 13.39
CA LYS A 132 -2.47 2.72 12.35
C LYS A 132 -1.38 2.32 11.34
N ILE A 133 -0.16 2.82 11.45
CA ILE A 133 0.97 2.40 10.60
C ILE A 133 1.56 1.12 11.19
N PHE A 134 1.23 -0.01 10.59
CA PHE A 134 1.67 -1.33 11.09
C PHE A 134 2.89 -1.88 10.36
N HIS A 135 3.04 -1.50 9.09
CA HIS A 135 4.13 -1.91 8.23
C HIS A 135 4.47 -0.79 7.26
N VAL A 136 5.71 -0.72 6.80
CA VAL A 136 6.13 0.25 5.80
C VAL A 136 6.91 -0.40 4.67
N HIS A 137 6.65 0.07 3.46
CA HIS A 137 7.44 -0.26 2.28
C HIS A 137 8.48 0.84 2.00
N TYR A 138 9.64 0.40 1.55
CA TYR A 138 10.70 1.23 1.00
C TYR A 138 10.78 0.98 -0.50
N LYS A 139 9.86 1.62 -1.22
CA LYS A 139 9.79 1.70 -2.68
C LYS A 139 9.93 3.14 -3.13
N ASP A 140 10.60 3.35 -4.22
CA ASP A 140 10.78 4.68 -4.82
C ASP A 140 10.00 4.81 -6.12
N ILE A 141 9.86 6.04 -6.59
CA ILE A 141 9.16 6.36 -7.82
C ILE A 141 9.73 7.64 -8.41
N LYS A 142 9.82 7.71 -9.71
CA LYS A 142 10.27 8.90 -10.42
C LYS A 142 9.16 9.51 -11.25
N ILE A 143 8.96 10.81 -11.09
CA ILE A 143 8.07 11.62 -11.94
C ILE A 143 8.90 12.27 -13.04
N TYR A 144 8.50 12.06 -14.28
CA TYR A 144 9.06 12.75 -15.44
C TYR A 144 8.24 14.02 -15.68
N LYS A 145 8.74 15.15 -15.17
CA LYS A 145 8.00 16.42 -15.19
C LYS A 145 7.64 16.90 -16.58
N ASP A 146 8.55 16.76 -17.54
CA ASP A 146 8.34 17.08 -18.95
C ASP A 146 7.18 16.27 -19.55
N LYS A 147 7.08 14.99 -19.21
CA LYS A 147 5.98 14.13 -19.65
C LYS A 147 4.68 14.55 -18.97
N LEU A 148 4.69 14.77 -17.64
CA LEU A 148 3.51 15.21 -16.89
C LEU A 148 2.99 16.56 -17.41
N GLU A 149 3.86 17.51 -17.71
CA GLU A 149 3.51 18.81 -18.31
C GLU A 149 2.88 18.65 -19.69
N SER A 150 3.24 17.61 -20.43
CA SER A 150 2.71 17.32 -21.76
C SER A 150 1.36 16.61 -21.72
N CYS A 151 1.22 15.54 -20.92
CA CYS A 151 0.01 14.71 -20.91
C CYS A 151 -1.00 15.07 -19.81
N GLY A 152 -0.56 15.76 -18.76
CA GLY A 152 -1.39 16.15 -17.62
C GLY A 152 -1.72 15.00 -16.66
N ILE A 153 -2.27 15.36 -15.50
CA ILE A 153 -2.60 14.42 -14.42
C ILE A 153 -3.76 13.45 -14.72
N MET A 154 -4.49 13.68 -15.80
CA MET A 154 -5.59 12.80 -16.23
C MET A 154 -5.09 11.66 -17.14
N ALA A 155 -3.84 11.70 -17.59
CA ALA A 155 -3.22 10.61 -18.33
C ALA A 155 -3.03 9.37 -17.45
N TYR A 156 -2.89 8.22 -18.07
CA TYR A 156 -2.53 6.99 -17.33
C TYR A 156 -1.17 7.17 -16.64
N PRO A 157 -1.05 6.89 -15.34
CA PRO A 157 0.13 7.28 -14.55
C PRO A 157 1.47 6.82 -15.10
N LEU A 158 1.53 5.64 -15.72
CA LEU A 158 2.79 5.13 -16.31
C LEU A 158 3.28 5.93 -17.54
N GLU A 159 2.48 6.87 -18.03
CA GLU A 159 2.94 7.80 -19.07
C GLU A 159 3.93 8.84 -18.50
N TYR A 160 3.75 9.26 -17.24
CA TYR A 160 4.57 10.30 -16.63
C TYR A 160 5.36 9.86 -15.41
N MET A 161 5.20 8.61 -14.94
CA MET A 161 5.95 8.09 -13.80
C MET A 161 6.56 6.72 -14.08
N SER A 162 7.54 6.33 -13.30
CA SER A 162 8.09 4.98 -13.30
C SER A 162 8.49 4.58 -11.89
N PRO A 163 8.10 3.38 -11.43
CA PRO A 163 8.66 2.80 -10.21
C PRO A 163 10.18 2.71 -10.29
N LYS A 164 10.84 2.91 -9.14
CA LYS A 164 12.29 2.89 -9.01
C LYS A 164 12.71 2.16 -7.74
N ILE A 165 13.91 1.60 -7.77
CA ILE A 165 14.53 1.13 -6.53
C ILE A 165 14.85 2.33 -5.61
N PRO A 166 14.82 2.15 -4.28
CA PRO A 166 15.13 3.20 -3.31
C PRO A 166 16.43 3.97 -3.64
N GLY A 167 16.29 5.29 -3.72
CA GLY A 167 17.37 6.21 -4.03
C GLY A 167 17.51 6.62 -5.50
N LEU A 168 16.73 6.03 -6.41
CA LEU A 168 16.70 6.41 -7.82
C LEU A 168 15.42 7.17 -8.23
N GLY A 169 14.57 7.50 -7.29
CA GLY A 169 13.32 8.24 -7.49
C GLY A 169 13.25 9.55 -6.72
N ASP A 170 12.03 9.96 -6.41
CA ASP A 170 11.69 11.27 -5.85
C ASP A 170 11.29 11.21 -4.37
N VAL A 171 11.41 10.06 -3.69
CA VAL A 171 11.20 9.96 -2.24
C VAL A 171 12.35 10.63 -1.51
N ASP A 172 12.05 11.65 -0.70
CA ASP A 172 13.00 12.21 0.25
C ASP A 172 13.12 11.28 1.47
N TRP A 173 14.02 10.33 1.38
CA TRP A 173 14.23 9.30 2.40
C TRP A 173 14.61 9.87 3.75
N GLY A 174 15.36 10.99 3.77
CA GLY A 174 15.69 11.66 5.01
C GLY A 174 14.45 12.18 5.75
N LYS A 175 13.55 12.85 5.04
CA LYS A 175 12.27 13.30 5.62
C LYS A 175 11.34 12.15 5.99
N TYR A 176 11.28 11.11 5.15
CA TYR A 176 10.42 9.96 5.40
C TYR A 176 10.83 9.22 6.68
N VAL A 177 12.11 8.88 6.81
CA VAL A 177 12.63 8.20 8.01
C VAL A 177 12.57 9.08 9.25
N SER A 178 12.87 10.40 9.13
CA SER A 178 12.68 11.35 10.23
C SER A 178 11.22 11.34 10.74
N ALA A 179 10.24 11.34 9.84
CA ALA A 179 8.85 11.27 10.25
C ALA A 179 8.49 9.92 10.92
N LEU A 180 9.07 8.81 10.46
CA LEU A 180 8.88 7.50 11.11
C LEU A 180 9.47 7.50 12.53
N THR A 181 10.63 8.12 12.76
CA THR A 181 11.20 8.30 14.11
C THR A 181 10.34 9.17 14.99
N ASP A 182 9.85 10.31 14.46
CA ASP A 182 9.01 11.24 15.22
C ASP A 182 7.73 10.59 15.73
N ILE A 183 7.15 9.66 14.95
CA ILE A 183 5.94 8.92 15.36
C ILE A 183 6.24 7.69 16.23
N GLY A 184 7.52 7.39 16.48
CA GLY A 184 7.95 6.22 17.26
C GLY A 184 7.70 4.89 16.54
N TYR A 185 7.81 4.86 15.21
CA TYR A 185 7.66 3.61 14.46
C TYR A 185 8.85 2.68 14.73
N ASP A 186 8.56 1.48 15.23
CA ASP A 186 9.54 0.43 15.57
C ASP A 186 9.28 -0.90 14.81
N GLY A 187 8.37 -0.86 13.84
CA GLY A 187 8.00 -2.03 13.04
C GLY A 187 9.00 -2.39 11.95
N CYS A 188 8.72 -3.48 11.25
CA CYS A 188 9.54 -3.91 10.11
C CYS A 188 9.42 -2.95 8.93
N THR A 189 10.53 -2.76 8.22
CA THR A 189 10.60 -2.08 6.93
C THR A 189 10.90 -3.11 5.84
N CYS A 190 10.20 -3.02 4.71
CA CYS A 190 10.37 -3.93 3.58
C CYS A 190 10.85 -3.16 2.35
N ILE A 191 12.01 -3.54 1.81
CA ILE A 191 12.45 -3.04 0.50
C ILE A 191 11.63 -3.72 -0.57
N GLU A 192 10.88 -2.93 -1.34
CA GLU A 192 10.13 -3.42 -2.49
C GLU A 192 10.84 -3.02 -3.78
N ILE A 193 11.16 -4.02 -4.61
CA ILE A 193 11.81 -3.81 -5.90
C ILE A 193 10.77 -3.87 -7.01
N GLU A 194 10.58 -2.72 -7.65
CA GLU A 194 9.73 -2.57 -8.82
C GLU A 194 10.38 -1.52 -9.74
N ASP A 195 11.37 -1.98 -10.54
CA ASP A 195 12.11 -1.12 -11.47
C ASP A 195 12.48 -1.91 -12.71
N LYS A 196 11.89 -1.56 -13.84
CA LYS A 196 12.11 -2.23 -15.15
C LYS A 196 13.58 -2.38 -15.55
N ALA A 197 14.48 -1.54 -15.02
CA ALA A 197 15.91 -1.67 -15.30
C ALA A 197 16.55 -2.89 -14.63
N PHE A 198 15.86 -3.48 -13.64
CA PHE A 198 16.37 -4.58 -12.81
C PHE A 198 15.50 -5.85 -12.83
N GLU A 199 14.45 -5.93 -13.64
CA GLU A 199 13.49 -7.04 -13.62
C GLU A 199 13.80 -8.16 -14.60
N ASP A 200 14.72 -7.97 -15.57
CA ASP A 200 14.93 -8.87 -16.69
C ASP A 200 15.79 -10.10 -16.37
N SER A 201 16.44 -10.16 -15.21
CA SER A 201 17.23 -11.31 -14.78
C SER A 201 17.34 -11.39 -13.24
N LYS A 202 17.53 -12.62 -12.73
CA LYS A 202 17.75 -12.86 -11.30
C LYS A 202 18.95 -12.07 -10.76
N GLU A 203 20.05 -12.01 -11.53
CA GLU A 203 21.25 -11.25 -11.16
C GLU A 203 20.94 -9.75 -10.97
N LYS A 204 20.13 -9.16 -11.85
CA LYS A 204 19.72 -7.76 -11.73
C LYS A 204 18.81 -7.54 -10.54
N VAL A 205 17.86 -8.44 -10.26
CA VAL A 205 17.03 -8.38 -9.07
C VAL A 205 17.88 -8.44 -7.79
N GLU A 206 18.82 -9.38 -7.69
CA GLU A 206 19.74 -9.47 -6.55
C GLU A 206 20.60 -8.20 -6.41
N LYS A 207 21.10 -7.67 -7.52
CA LYS A 207 21.85 -6.41 -7.54
C LYS A 207 21.01 -5.22 -7.07
N SER A 208 19.73 -5.13 -7.47
CA SER A 208 18.83 -4.06 -7.04
C SER A 208 18.59 -4.09 -5.54
N LEU A 209 18.41 -5.28 -4.94
CA LEU A 209 18.27 -5.45 -3.50
C LEU A 209 19.53 -4.97 -2.75
N ILE A 210 20.71 -5.35 -3.24
CA ILE A 210 22.00 -4.93 -2.65
C ILE A 210 22.17 -3.40 -2.75
N LEU A 211 21.82 -2.80 -3.89
CA LEU A 211 21.92 -1.35 -4.08
C LEU A 211 20.95 -0.60 -3.17
N SER A 212 19.69 -1.05 -3.11
CA SER A 212 18.66 -0.47 -2.24
C SER A 212 19.06 -0.55 -0.78
N LYS A 213 19.53 -1.72 -0.32
CA LYS A 213 20.01 -1.91 1.05
C LYS A 213 21.16 -0.93 1.37
N ARG A 214 22.20 -0.87 0.54
CA ARG A 214 23.35 0.03 0.73
C ARG A 214 22.93 1.51 0.78
N TYR A 215 21.97 1.90 -0.05
CA TYR A 215 21.45 3.25 -0.05
C TYR A 215 20.71 3.58 1.25
N LEU A 216 19.91 2.64 1.74
CA LEU A 216 19.04 2.82 2.91
C LEU A 216 19.77 2.61 4.25
N GLU A 217 20.91 1.93 4.27
CA GLU A 217 21.67 1.65 5.51
C GLU A 217 21.95 2.91 6.35
N LYS A 218 22.12 4.06 5.71
CA LYS A 218 22.34 5.36 6.41
C LYS A 218 21.08 5.90 7.12
N TYR A 219 19.92 5.30 6.87
CA TYR A 219 18.64 5.68 7.47
C TYR A 219 18.07 4.59 8.38
N VAL A 220 18.76 3.47 8.58
CA VAL A 220 18.33 2.44 9.53
C VAL A 220 18.60 2.94 10.94
N ILE A 221 17.57 2.86 11.76
CA ILE A 221 17.55 3.33 13.14
C ILE A 221 17.71 2.15 14.06
#